data_b8d1b6858eb678dd0e4bbac78c922c79
#
_entry.id   b8d1b6858eb678dd0e4bbac78c922c79
#
_cell.length_a   1.000
_cell.length_b   1.000
_cell.length_c   1.000
_cell.angle_alpha   90.00
_cell.angle_beta   90.00
_cell.angle_gamma   90.00
#
_symmetry.space_group_name_H-M   'P 1'
#
loop_
_entity.id
_entity.type
_entity.pdbx_description
1 polymer ?
#
loop_
_entity_poly.entity_id
_entity_poly.type
_entity_poly.pdbx_seq_one_letter_code
_entity_poly.pdbx_strand_id
1 'polypeptide(L)'
;GCDLLFSEIALSVCGQEGIACQFNCLDTTSFSLYGDYVPETDEQAIAISHGYSKDHRPDLKQAILELVVSQDGGVPIISKSWDGNAGDNTVFKKRCEALIEQFSQSELPRHLIADSKLYTKTNAPSLGRLPYITRIPETIKAAQAAIEEAWAADSWRVIDERLSYYRVRLSHYGIDQRWLVVYSQSAEQRANQTIEKAKAKEWDQVKKQLFHLQAQRFESETAAQMALN
;
A
#
# COMPACT_ATOMS: atom_id res chain seq x y z
N GLY A 1 11.19 -13.48 -23.53
CA GLY A 1 9.97 -12.89 -24.02
C GLY A 1 10.05 -11.38 -24.11
N CYS A 2 8.97 -10.71 -24.52
CA CYS A 2 8.91 -9.26 -24.70
C CYS A 2 9.27 -8.47 -23.42
N ASP A 3 8.88 -8.99 -22.24
CA ASP A 3 9.15 -8.33 -20.95
C ASP A 3 10.66 -8.20 -20.66
N LEU A 4 11.45 -9.23 -20.99
CA LEU A 4 12.90 -9.19 -20.80
C LEU A 4 13.55 -8.20 -21.78
N LEU A 5 13.15 -8.25 -23.05
CA LEU A 5 13.67 -7.32 -24.06
C LEU A 5 13.35 -5.86 -23.69
N PHE A 6 12.12 -5.61 -23.21
CA PHE A 6 11.73 -4.29 -22.74
C PHE A 6 12.64 -3.81 -21.60
N SER A 7 12.87 -4.68 -20.60
CA SER A 7 13.71 -4.34 -19.45
C SER A 7 15.16 -4.09 -19.83
N GLU A 8 15.73 -4.88 -20.73
CA GLU A 8 17.11 -4.71 -21.22
C GLU A 8 17.27 -3.37 -21.96
N ILE A 9 16.33 -3.04 -22.85
CA ILE A 9 16.33 -1.77 -23.56
C ILE A 9 16.20 -0.61 -22.57
N ALA A 10 15.23 -0.67 -21.66
CA ALA A 10 14.99 0.40 -20.69
C ALA A 10 16.21 0.65 -19.79
N LEU A 11 16.83 -0.42 -19.28
CA LEU A 11 18.04 -0.33 -18.45
C LEU A 11 19.25 0.21 -19.25
N SER A 12 19.39 -0.18 -20.51
CA SER A 12 20.43 0.35 -21.39
C SER A 12 20.24 1.86 -21.62
N VAL A 13 19.01 2.31 -21.87
CA VAL A 13 18.71 3.75 -22.03
C VAL A 13 18.98 4.49 -20.72
N CYS A 14 18.55 3.95 -19.59
CA CYS A 14 18.83 4.56 -18.28
C CYS A 14 20.34 4.74 -18.06
N GLY A 15 21.14 3.73 -18.44
CA GLY A 15 22.60 3.81 -18.34
C GLY A 15 23.21 4.88 -19.26
N GLN A 16 22.74 4.97 -20.51
CA GLN A 16 23.24 5.92 -21.49
C GLN A 16 22.89 7.38 -21.13
N GLU A 17 21.67 7.60 -20.63
CA GLU A 17 21.17 8.93 -20.27
C GLU A 17 21.49 9.34 -18.81
N GLY A 18 22.20 8.48 -18.06
CA GLY A 18 22.56 8.76 -16.66
C GLY A 18 21.36 8.79 -15.70
N ILE A 19 20.26 8.11 -16.03
CA ILE A 19 19.06 8.05 -15.21
C ILE A 19 19.31 7.18 -13.97
N ALA A 20 19.06 7.75 -12.78
CA ALA A 20 19.29 7.04 -11.53
C ALA A 20 18.24 5.93 -11.30
N CYS A 21 18.72 4.68 -11.20
CA CYS A 21 17.91 3.49 -10.93
C CYS A 21 18.26 2.83 -9.59
N GLN A 22 18.74 3.58 -8.60
CA GLN A 22 19.08 3.05 -7.28
C GLN A 22 17.82 2.69 -6.48
N PHE A 23 16.78 3.50 -6.58
CA PHE A 23 15.48 3.24 -5.99
C PHE A 23 14.44 3.07 -7.09
N ASN A 24 13.64 2.01 -7.00
CA ASN A 24 12.69 1.65 -8.05
C ASN A 24 11.31 1.45 -7.42
N CYS A 25 10.31 2.18 -7.92
CA CYS A 25 8.96 2.12 -7.39
C CYS A 25 8.13 1.07 -8.14
N LEU A 26 7.60 0.12 -7.40
CA LEU A 26 6.68 -0.91 -7.91
C LEU A 26 5.24 -0.51 -7.59
N ASP A 27 4.40 -0.47 -8.59
CA ASP A 27 2.95 -0.35 -8.43
C ASP A 27 2.20 -1.15 -9.48
N THR A 28 0.93 -1.43 -9.19
CA THR A 28 0.01 -2.12 -10.10
C THR A 28 -1.20 -1.26 -10.36
N THR A 29 -1.66 -1.25 -11.61
CA THR A 29 -2.92 -0.65 -12.00
C THR A 29 -3.79 -1.65 -12.74
N SER A 30 -5.12 -1.50 -12.66
CA SER A 30 -6.06 -2.27 -13.46
C SER A 30 -6.62 -1.40 -14.57
N PHE A 31 -6.79 -1.99 -15.74
CA PHE A 31 -7.48 -1.38 -16.88
C PHE A 31 -8.84 -2.05 -17.05
N SER A 32 -9.90 -1.28 -16.88
CA SER A 32 -11.26 -1.74 -17.18
C SER A 32 -11.50 -1.74 -18.68
N LEU A 33 -11.96 -2.87 -19.22
CA LEU A 33 -12.11 -3.08 -20.66
C LEU A 33 -13.58 -3.34 -21.01
N TYR A 34 -14.02 -2.70 -22.10
CA TYR A 34 -15.34 -2.87 -22.65
C TYR A 34 -15.30 -3.88 -23.82
N GLY A 35 -16.21 -4.83 -23.85
CA GLY A 35 -16.37 -5.80 -24.91
C GLY A 35 -16.42 -7.25 -24.42
N ASP A 36 -16.71 -8.16 -25.36
CA ASP A 36 -16.76 -9.58 -25.12
C ASP A 36 -15.37 -10.18 -25.40
N TYR A 37 -14.60 -10.34 -24.35
CA TYR A 37 -13.31 -11.01 -24.41
C TYR A 37 -13.52 -12.50 -24.15
N VAL A 38 -13.30 -13.32 -25.18
CA VAL A 38 -13.28 -14.77 -25.06
C VAL A 38 -11.88 -15.20 -24.66
N PRO A 39 -11.70 -16.06 -23.65
CA PRO A 39 -10.38 -16.56 -23.30
C PRO A 39 -9.74 -17.24 -24.51
N GLU A 40 -8.56 -16.80 -24.89
CA GLU A 40 -7.76 -17.51 -25.87
C GLU A 40 -7.21 -18.79 -25.26
N THR A 41 -7.04 -19.81 -26.10
CA THR A 41 -6.47 -21.11 -25.71
C THR A 41 -4.95 -21.07 -25.61
N ASP A 42 -4.33 -19.93 -25.89
CA ASP A 42 -2.89 -19.75 -25.76
C ASP A 42 -2.52 -19.54 -24.29
N GLU A 43 -1.74 -20.46 -23.73
CA GLU A 43 -1.25 -20.38 -22.33
C GLU A 43 -0.39 -19.14 -22.04
N GLN A 44 0.10 -18.45 -23.08
CA GLN A 44 0.88 -17.23 -22.95
C GLN A 44 0.05 -15.94 -22.97
N ALA A 45 -1.21 -16.02 -23.39
CA ALA A 45 -2.12 -14.88 -23.41
C ALA A 45 -2.64 -14.57 -22.02
N ILE A 46 -2.73 -13.27 -21.67
CA ILE A 46 -3.37 -12.85 -20.42
C ILE A 46 -4.88 -13.01 -20.53
N ALA A 47 -5.51 -13.53 -19.47
CA ALA A 47 -6.95 -13.66 -19.39
C ALA A 47 -7.60 -12.33 -18.97
N ILE A 48 -8.37 -11.72 -19.89
CA ILE A 48 -9.19 -10.55 -19.58
C ILE A 48 -10.43 -11.04 -18.87
N SER A 49 -10.53 -10.81 -17.57
CA SER A 49 -11.54 -11.39 -16.70
C SER A 49 -12.07 -10.40 -15.67
N HIS A 50 -13.19 -10.72 -15.02
CA HIS A 50 -13.64 -9.96 -13.86
C HIS A 50 -12.69 -10.17 -12.69
N GLY A 51 -12.44 -9.08 -11.93
CA GLY A 51 -11.56 -9.07 -10.78
C GLY A 51 -11.92 -7.93 -9.83
N TYR A 52 -11.04 -7.67 -8.85
CA TYR A 52 -11.22 -6.53 -7.97
C TYR A 52 -10.96 -5.23 -8.73
N SER A 53 -12.02 -4.50 -9.05
CA SER A 53 -11.92 -3.24 -9.78
C SER A 53 -11.54 -2.09 -8.86
N LYS A 54 -10.41 -1.46 -9.10
CA LYS A 54 -9.97 -0.23 -8.41
C LYS A 54 -10.87 0.97 -8.79
N ASP A 55 -11.50 0.92 -9.97
CA ASP A 55 -12.38 1.97 -10.51
C ASP A 55 -13.84 1.80 -10.06
N HIS A 56 -14.13 0.87 -9.14
CA HIS A 56 -15.49 0.54 -8.71
C HIS A 56 -16.43 0.11 -9.86
N ARG A 57 -15.87 -0.57 -10.89
CA ARG A 57 -16.60 -1.10 -12.06
C ARG A 57 -16.54 -2.64 -12.07
N PRO A 58 -17.22 -3.32 -11.12
CA PRO A 58 -17.26 -4.79 -11.07
C PRO A 58 -17.99 -5.42 -12.26
N ASP A 59 -18.72 -4.62 -13.00
CA ASP A 59 -19.43 -4.99 -14.23
C ASP A 59 -18.51 -5.16 -15.45
N LEU A 60 -17.29 -4.65 -15.38
CA LEU A 60 -16.33 -4.73 -16.48
C LEU A 60 -15.25 -5.78 -16.23
N LYS A 61 -14.83 -6.41 -17.31
CA LYS A 61 -13.60 -7.21 -17.31
C LYS A 61 -12.38 -6.29 -17.24
N GLN A 62 -11.27 -6.81 -16.76
CA GLN A 62 -10.05 -6.04 -16.58
C GLN A 62 -8.80 -6.86 -16.92
N ALA A 63 -7.72 -6.16 -17.17
CA ALA A 63 -6.35 -6.66 -17.13
C ALA A 63 -5.55 -5.87 -16.09
N ILE A 64 -4.53 -6.47 -15.51
CA ILE A 64 -3.66 -5.80 -14.53
C ILE A 64 -2.31 -5.53 -15.19
N LEU A 65 -1.85 -4.29 -15.11
CA LEU A 65 -0.51 -3.88 -15.48
C LEU A 65 0.33 -3.62 -14.22
N GLU A 66 1.49 -4.19 -14.20
CA GLU A 66 2.53 -3.93 -13.23
C GLU A 66 3.63 -3.12 -13.86
N LEU A 67 4.07 -2.09 -13.17
CA LEU A 67 5.21 -1.27 -13.56
C LEU A 67 6.21 -1.17 -12.42
N VAL A 68 7.48 -1.28 -12.78
CA VAL A 68 8.59 -0.83 -11.95
C VAL A 68 9.21 0.36 -12.66
N VAL A 69 9.25 1.50 -11.98
CA VAL A 69 9.75 2.76 -12.55
C VAL A 69 10.97 3.25 -11.78
N SER A 70 11.88 3.92 -12.46
CA SER A 70 13.05 4.55 -11.85
C SER A 70 12.65 5.69 -10.90
N GLN A 71 13.51 5.99 -9.92
CA GLN A 71 13.33 7.15 -9.03
C GLN A 71 13.47 8.49 -9.79
N ASP A 72 14.27 8.49 -10.84
CA ASP A 72 14.57 9.67 -11.65
C ASP A 72 13.76 9.60 -12.94
N GLY A 73 12.91 10.60 -13.14
CA GLY A 73 12.05 10.72 -14.33
C GLY A 73 10.90 9.72 -14.42
N GLY A 74 10.77 8.75 -13.49
CA GLY A 74 9.70 7.77 -13.52
C GLY A 74 9.73 6.86 -14.76
N VAL A 75 10.93 6.60 -15.30
CA VAL A 75 11.09 5.77 -16.51
C VAL A 75 10.69 4.33 -16.21
N PRO A 76 9.74 3.73 -16.95
CA PRO A 76 9.40 2.33 -16.79
C PRO A 76 10.57 1.43 -17.15
N ILE A 77 11.06 0.64 -16.20
CA ILE A 77 12.18 -0.30 -16.38
C ILE A 77 11.73 -1.75 -16.45
N ILE A 78 10.59 -2.05 -15.85
CA ILE A 78 9.93 -3.36 -15.94
C ILE A 78 8.45 -3.13 -16.16
N SER A 79 7.88 -3.87 -17.09
CA SER A 79 6.44 -3.88 -17.39
C SER A 79 5.97 -5.31 -17.51
N LYS A 80 4.88 -5.66 -16.82
CA LYS A 80 4.27 -6.97 -16.93
C LYS A 80 2.76 -6.89 -16.87
N SER A 81 2.12 -7.60 -17.78
CA SER A 81 0.68 -7.75 -17.80
C SER A 81 0.27 -9.05 -17.09
N TRP A 82 -0.87 -9.03 -16.41
CA TRP A 82 -1.42 -10.14 -15.64
C TRP A 82 -2.91 -10.28 -15.91
N ASP A 83 -3.41 -11.49 -15.65
CA ASP A 83 -4.84 -11.79 -15.73
C ASP A 83 -5.66 -10.81 -14.88
N GLY A 84 -6.86 -10.49 -15.33
CA GLY A 84 -7.74 -9.55 -14.64
C GLY A 84 -8.14 -9.96 -13.23
N ASN A 85 -8.14 -11.25 -12.94
CA ASN A 85 -8.42 -11.83 -11.61
C ASN A 85 -7.16 -12.18 -10.82
N ALA A 86 -5.97 -11.80 -11.30
CA ALA A 86 -4.72 -12.12 -10.62
C ALA A 86 -4.70 -11.49 -9.22
N GLY A 87 -4.64 -12.33 -8.19
CA GLY A 87 -4.59 -11.89 -6.79
C GLY A 87 -3.24 -11.28 -6.45
N ASP A 88 -3.25 -10.14 -5.76
CA ASP A 88 -2.04 -9.40 -5.37
C ASP A 88 -0.97 -10.27 -4.69
N ASN A 89 -1.37 -11.23 -3.84
CA ASN A 89 -0.42 -12.02 -3.04
C ASN A 89 0.31 -13.11 -3.83
N THR A 90 -0.37 -13.85 -4.71
CA THR A 90 0.23 -14.96 -5.47
C THR A 90 1.15 -14.46 -6.58
N VAL A 91 0.71 -13.41 -7.23
CA VAL A 91 1.43 -12.72 -8.29
C VAL A 91 2.69 -12.09 -7.72
N PHE A 92 2.59 -11.46 -6.55
CA PHE A 92 3.69 -10.75 -5.91
C PHE A 92 4.89 -11.67 -5.59
N LYS A 93 4.68 -12.90 -5.12
CA LYS A 93 5.77 -13.83 -4.84
C LYS A 93 6.59 -14.15 -6.10
N LYS A 94 5.91 -14.47 -7.20
CA LYS A 94 6.57 -14.72 -8.50
C LYS A 94 7.33 -13.49 -9.01
N ARG A 95 6.82 -12.30 -8.72
CA ARG A 95 7.46 -11.02 -9.07
C ARG A 95 8.75 -10.78 -8.32
N CYS A 96 8.72 -10.96 -6.99
CA CYS A 96 9.91 -10.80 -6.18
C CYS A 96 11.03 -11.71 -6.66
N GLU A 97 10.73 -12.94 -7.02
CA GLU A 97 11.72 -13.88 -7.55
C GLU A 97 12.33 -13.40 -8.87
N ALA A 98 11.51 -12.92 -9.81
CA ALA A 98 11.98 -12.36 -11.07
C ALA A 98 12.79 -11.07 -10.89
N LEU A 99 12.34 -10.16 -9.98
CA LEU A 99 13.07 -8.93 -9.66
C LEU A 99 14.40 -9.23 -8.96
N ILE A 100 14.42 -10.21 -8.05
CA ILE A 100 15.65 -10.65 -7.38
C ILE A 100 16.66 -11.11 -8.42
N GLU A 101 16.24 -11.94 -9.38
CA GLU A 101 17.11 -12.43 -10.44
C GLU A 101 17.65 -11.29 -11.31
N GLN A 102 16.80 -10.38 -11.75
CA GLN A 102 17.22 -9.22 -12.55
C GLN A 102 18.11 -8.23 -11.77
N PHE A 103 17.80 -7.96 -10.51
CA PHE A 103 18.58 -7.03 -9.70
C PHE A 103 19.88 -7.63 -9.17
N SER A 104 19.96 -8.96 -9.00
CA SER A 104 21.20 -9.64 -8.59
C SER A 104 22.30 -9.61 -9.64
N GLN A 105 21.93 -9.38 -10.91
CA GLN A 105 22.87 -9.20 -12.02
C GLN A 105 23.40 -7.76 -12.13
N SER A 106 22.89 -6.84 -11.30
CA SER A 106 23.29 -5.44 -11.30
C SER A 106 24.47 -5.20 -10.35
N GLU A 107 25.49 -4.49 -10.80
CA GLU A 107 26.64 -4.10 -9.98
C GLU A 107 26.30 -3.14 -8.80
N LEU A 108 25.16 -2.47 -8.86
CA LEU A 108 24.71 -1.52 -7.85
C LEU A 108 23.53 -2.06 -7.04
N PRO A 109 23.53 -1.88 -5.70
CA PRO A 109 22.40 -2.27 -4.89
C PRO A 109 21.16 -1.49 -5.31
N ARG A 110 20.12 -2.20 -5.74
CA ARG A 110 18.85 -1.60 -6.14
C ARG A 110 17.81 -1.84 -5.06
N HIS A 111 17.14 -0.78 -4.64
CA HIS A 111 16.08 -0.83 -3.65
C HIS A 111 14.73 -0.87 -4.33
N LEU A 112 13.87 -1.78 -3.89
CA LEU A 112 12.47 -1.83 -4.29
C LEU A 112 11.63 -0.99 -3.32
N ILE A 113 10.85 -0.06 -3.85
CA ILE A 113 9.88 0.71 -3.09
C ILE A 113 8.48 0.25 -3.51
N ALA A 114 7.65 -0.14 -2.56
CA ALA A 114 6.30 -0.57 -2.84
C ALA A 114 5.33 -0.19 -1.71
N ASP A 115 4.05 -0.30 -1.97
CA ASP A 115 3.01 -0.01 -1.00
C ASP A 115 2.93 -1.06 0.13
N SER A 116 2.07 -0.82 1.12
CA SER A 116 1.91 -1.68 2.30
C SER A 116 1.35 -3.08 1.98
N LYS A 117 0.73 -3.29 0.82
CA LYS A 117 0.23 -4.61 0.39
C LYS A 117 1.37 -5.61 0.18
N LEU A 118 2.57 -5.09 -0.09
CA LEU A 118 3.78 -5.87 -0.18
C LEU A 118 4.11 -6.57 1.13
N TYR A 119 3.86 -5.92 2.26
CA TYR A 119 4.30 -6.37 3.57
C TYR A 119 3.36 -7.41 4.18
N THR A 120 3.53 -8.66 3.79
CA THR A 120 2.78 -9.80 4.31
C THR A 120 3.72 -10.89 4.81
N LYS A 121 3.23 -11.74 5.72
CA LYS A 121 3.99 -12.89 6.23
C LYS A 121 4.46 -13.83 5.10
N THR A 122 3.67 -13.96 4.05
CA THR A 122 3.98 -14.82 2.88
C THR A 122 5.09 -14.23 2.02
N ASN A 123 5.13 -12.91 1.87
CA ASN A 123 6.10 -12.23 0.99
C ASN A 123 7.43 -11.93 1.71
N ALA A 124 7.42 -11.85 3.03
CA ALA A 124 8.57 -11.47 3.82
C ALA A 124 9.85 -12.27 3.52
N PRO A 125 9.83 -13.62 3.39
CA PRO A 125 11.04 -14.37 3.07
C PRO A 125 11.66 -14.01 1.71
N SER A 126 10.84 -13.70 0.71
CA SER A 126 11.30 -13.26 -0.61
C SER A 126 11.86 -11.84 -0.56
N LEU A 127 11.20 -10.95 0.19
CA LEU A 127 11.67 -9.59 0.42
C LEU A 127 13.02 -9.53 1.13
N GLY A 128 13.28 -10.44 2.08
CA GLY A 128 14.56 -10.49 2.81
C GLY A 128 15.79 -10.69 1.90
N ARG A 129 15.59 -11.07 0.65
CA ARG A 129 16.65 -11.25 -0.37
C ARG A 129 16.93 -10.00 -1.19
N LEU A 130 16.12 -8.95 -1.06
CA LEU A 130 16.25 -7.67 -1.76
C LEU A 130 16.29 -6.52 -0.75
N PRO A 131 17.10 -5.48 -0.98
CA PRO A 131 16.90 -4.21 -0.30
C PRO A 131 15.52 -3.64 -0.68
N TYR A 132 14.66 -3.41 0.30
CA TYR A 132 13.31 -2.90 0.05
C TYR A 132 12.92 -1.82 1.05
N ILE A 133 11.99 -0.97 0.63
CA ILE A 133 11.33 0.03 1.45
C ILE A 133 9.82 -0.11 1.22
N THR A 134 9.08 -0.32 2.29
CA THR A 134 7.62 -0.42 2.23
C THR A 134 6.98 0.18 3.47
N ARG A 135 5.76 0.63 3.33
CA ARG A 135 4.96 1.05 4.47
C ARG A 135 4.47 -0.18 5.24
N ILE A 136 4.58 -0.14 6.55
CA ILE A 136 4.04 -1.18 7.43
C ILE A 136 2.54 -0.92 7.65
N PRO A 137 1.65 -1.92 7.49
CA PRO A 137 0.24 -1.78 7.81
C PRO A 137 0.02 -1.47 9.29
N GLU A 138 -0.83 -0.49 9.58
CA GLU A 138 -1.13 -0.06 10.96
C GLU A 138 -1.86 -1.15 11.78
N THR A 139 -2.46 -2.12 11.10
CA THR A 139 -3.14 -3.28 11.73
C THR A 139 -2.18 -4.26 12.38
N ILE A 140 -0.87 -4.14 12.13
CA ILE A 140 0.14 -5.02 12.69
C ILE A 140 0.46 -4.57 14.11
N LYS A 141 0.26 -5.46 15.11
CA LYS A 141 0.55 -5.15 16.53
C LYS A 141 1.97 -4.65 16.77
N ALA A 142 2.96 -5.19 16.05
CA ALA A 142 4.34 -4.73 16.15
C ALA A 142 4.52 -3.28 15.68
N ALA A 143 3.69 -2.79 14.75
CA ALA A 143 3.73 -1.39 14.33
C ALA A 143 3.25 -0.46 15.46
N GLN A 144 2.20 -0.84 16.16
CA GLN A 144 1.71 -0.10 17.32
C GLN A 144 2.76 -0.05 18.43
N ALA A 145 3.38 -1.20 18.77
CA ALA A 145 4.46 -1.25 19.76
C ALA A 145 5.66 -0.38 19.38
N ALA A 146 6.03 -0.33 18.09
CA ALA A 146 7.10 0.53 17.60
C ALA A 146 6.76 2.03 17.73
N ILE A 147 5.49 2.40 17.54
CA ILE A 147 5.01 3.78 17.73
C ILE A 147 5.06 4.15 19.22
N GLU A 148 4.59 3.28 20.10
CA GLU A 148 4.62 3.48 21.55
C GLU A 148 6.07 3.62 22.06
N GLU A 149 6.98 2.76 21.58
CA GLU A 149 8.41 2.85 21.88
C GLU A 149 9.01 4.19 21.46
N ALA A 150 8.67 4.66 20.24
CA ALA A 150 9.17 5.93 19.72
C ALA A 150 8.74 7.13 20.59
N TRP A 151 7.48 7.13 21.03
CA TRP A 151 6.95 8.17 21.93
C TRP A 151 7.57 8.10 23.33
N ALA A 152 7.75 6.89 23.87
CA ALA A 152 8.35 6.71 25.19
C ALA A 152 9.84 7.08 25.24
N ALA A 153 10.56 6.83 24.16
CA ALA A 153 12.00 7.13 24.08
C ALA A 153 12.30 8.63 23.88
N ASP A 154 11.36 9.40 23.35
CA ASP A 154 11.44 10.84 23.09
C ASP A 154 12.78 11.29 22.45
N SER A 155 13.36 10.43 21.60
CA SER A 155 14.67 10.66 20.95
C SER A 155 14.53 10.73 19.44
N TRP A 156 13.69 11.64 18.99
CA TRP A 156 13.39 11.87 17.58
C TRP A 156 14.56 12.51 16.84
N ARG A 157 14.81 12.03 15.64
CA ARG A 157 15.77 12.64 14.71
C ARG A 157 15.02 13.54 13.74
N VAL A 158 15.36 14.80 13.73
CA VAL A 158 14.75 15.81 12.86
C VAL A 158 15.29 15.66 11.44
N ILE A 159 14.40 15.61 10.45
CA ILE A 159 14.70 15.69 9.03
C ILE A 159 14.59 17.14 8.59
N ASP A 160 13.45 17.77 8.90
CA ASP A 160 13.14 19.18 8.65
C ASP A 160 12.15 19.72 9.69
N GLU A 161 11.64 20.92 9.50
CA GLU A 161 10.70 21.59 10.42
C GLU A 161 9.36 20.82 10.63
N ARG A 162 9.03 19.91 9.71
CA ARG A 162 7.73 19.20 9.67
C ARG A 162 7.83 17.71 9.82
N LEU A 163 9.05 17.17 9.73
CA LEU A 163 9.30 15.74 9.70
C LEU A 163 10.37 15.35 10.70
N SER A 164 10.09 14.32 11.48
CA SER A 164 11.07 13.65 12.31
C SER A 164 10.85 12.14 12.28
N TYR A 165 11.86 11.39 12.68
CA TYR A 165 11.76 9.94 12.71
C TYR A 165 12.46 9.34 13.92
N TYR A 166 11.96 8.18 14.35
CA TYR A 166 12.58 7.30 15.31
C TYR A 166 12.91 5.96 14.66
N ARG A 167 14.05 5.36 14.99
CA ARG A 167 14.52 4.13 14.37
C ARG A 167 14.38 2.94 15.32
N VAL A 168 13.64 1.93 14.90
CA VAL A 168 13.48 0.65 15.58
C VAL A 168 14.19 -0.45 14.79
N ARG A 169 14.88 -1.34 15.49
CA ARG A 169 15.43 -2.59 14.91
C ARG A 169 14.69 -3.75 15.53
N LEU A 170 14.10 -4.60 14.71
CA LEU A 170 13.38 -5.77 15.18
C LEU A 170 13.42 -6.89 14.14
N SER A 171 13.19 -8.12 14.61
CA SER A 171 12.93 -9.26 13.73
C SER A 171 11.42 -9.44 13.59
N HIS A 172 10.89 -9.42 12.38
CA HIS A 172 9.47 -9.62 12.11
C HIS A 172 9.28 -10.47 10.87
N TYR A 173 8.37 -11.43 10.91
CA TYR A 173 8.19 -12.44 9.87
C TYR A 173 9.47 -13.22 9.51
N GLY A 174 10.38 -13.41 10.49
CA GLY A 174 11.63 -14.13 10.30
C GLY A 174 12.74 -13.34 9.57
N ILE A 175 12.59 -12.03 9.43
CA ILE A 175 13.56 -11.15 8.79
C ILE A 175 13.96 -10.05 9.76
N ASP A 176 15.27 -9.79 9.88
CA ASP A 176 15.77 -8.64 10.61
C ASP A 176 15.58 -7.36 9.80
N GLN A 177 14.91 -6.41 10.42
CA GLN A 177 14.44 -5.20 9.75
C GLN A 177 14.81 -3.94 10.52
N ARG A 178 14.87 -2.85 9.80
CA ARG A 178 14.98 -1.50 10.35
C ARG A 178 13.72 -0.74 10.00
N TRP A 179 12.91 -0.45 11.01
CA TRP A 179 11.71 0.35 10.85
C TRP A 179 11.99 1.81 11.19
N LEU A 180 11.29 2.69 10.52
CA LEU A 180 11.27 4.12 10.80
C LEU A 180 9.85 4.48 11.21
N VAL A 181 9.68 4.92 12.45
CA VAL A 181 8.47 5.60 12.88
C VAL A 181 8.62 7.06 12.46
N VAL A 182 7.76 7.54 11.59
CA VAL A 182 7.85 8.90 11.05
C VAL A 182 6.74 9.75 11.66
N TYR A 183 7.13 10.82 12.34
CA TYR A 183 6.20 11.88 12.73
C TYR A 183 6.14 12.92 11.62
N SER A 184 4.93 13.31 11.25
CA SER A 184 4.67 14.32 10.23
C SER A 184 3.59 15.28 10.70
N GLN A 185 3.94 16.54 10.83
CA GLN A 185 2.99 17.60 11.25
C GLN A 185 1.75 17.67 10.33
N SER A 186 1.93 17.47 9.03
CA SER A 186 0.82 17.47 8.08
C SER A 186 -0.09 16.25 8.23
N ALA A 187 0.45 15.10 8.64
CA ALA A 187 -0.35 13.90 8.92
C ALA A 187 -1.15 14.09 10.22
N GLU A 188 -0.54 14.65 11.26
CA GLU A 188 -1.22 14.99 12.51
C GLU A 188 -2.36 15.97 12.29
N GLN A 189 -2.14 17.05 11.55
CA GLN A 189 -3.20 18.01 11.21
C GLN A 189 -4.38 17.35 10.49
N ARG A 190 -4.12 16.46 9.52
CA ARG A 190 -5.17 15.70 8.84
C ARG A 190 -5.91 14.75 9.77
N ALA A 191 -5.20 14.07 10.68
CA ALA A 191 -5.81 13.19 11.68
C ALA A 191 -6.73 14.00 12.61
N ASN A 192 -6.27 15.13 13.14
CA ASN A 192 -7.04 16.02 13.98
C ASN A 192 -8.30 16.54 13.28
N GLN A 193 -8.19 16.97 12.02
CA GLN A 193 -9.36 17.36 11.22
C GLN A 193 -10.37 16.22 11.04
N THR A 194 -9.89 15.00 10.86
CA THR A 194 -10.75 13.81 10.73
C THR A 194 -11.48 13.52 12.03
N ILE A 195 -10.78 13.62 13.17
CA ILE A 195 -11.36 13.45 14.51
C ILE A 195 -12.43 14.51 14.76
N GLU A 196 -12.16 15.78 14.46
CA GLU A 196 -13.14 16.86 14.66
C GLU A 196 -14.38 16.68 13.76
N LYS A 197 -14.21 16.25 12.52
CA LYS A 197 -15.35 15.90 11.64
C LYS A 197 -16.18 14.73 12.20
N ALA A 198 -15.51 13.70 12.73
CA ALA A 198 -16.18 12.55 13.33
C ALA A 198 -16.97 12.96 14.57
N LYS A 199 -16.37 13.76 15.48
CA LYS A 199 -17.04 14.31 16.66
C LYS A 199 -18.28 15.15 16.28
N ALA A 200 -18.15 16.04 15.29
CA ALA A 200 -19.26 16.85 14.83
C ALA A 200 -20.42 16.00 14.31
N LYS A 201 -20.11 14.97 13.51
CA LYS A 201 -21.11 14.03 12.99
C LYS A 201 -21.81 13.25 14.10
N GLU A 202 -21.07 12.75 15.08
CA GLU A 202 -21.59 12.03 16.23
C GLU A 202 -22.48 12.94 17.08
N TRP A 203 -22.03 14.17 17.33
CA TRP A 203 -22.80 15.17 18.05
C TRP A 203 -24.13 15.50 17.36
N ASP A 204 -24.16 15.61 16.04
CA ASP A 204 -25.39 15.81 15.29
C ASP A 204 -26.35 14.60 15.35
N GLN A 205 -25.80 13.39 15.41
CA GLN A 205 -26.61 12.19 15.65
C GLN A 205 -27.22 12.19 17.05
N VAL A 206 -26.43 12.48 18.07
CA VAL A 206 -26.92 12.62 19.47
C VAL A 206 -28.02 13.67 19.58
N LYS A 207 -27.82 14.84 18.97
CA LYS A 207 -28.87 15.90 18.94
C LYS A 207 -30.18 15.41 18.32
N LYS A 208 -30.12 14.68 17.21
CA LYS A 208 -31.31 14.12 16.56
C LYS A 208 -31.99 13.09 17.45
N GLN A 209 -31.22 12.19 18.08
CA GLN A 209 -31.77 11.22 19.04
C GLN A 209 -32.45 11.91 20.24
N LEU A 210 -31.80 12.90 20.82
CA LEU A 210 -32.38 13.69 21.90
C LEU A 210 -33.66 14.42 21.47
N PHE A 211 -33.68 15.00 20.28
CA PHE A 211 -34.89 15.64 19.74
C PHE A 211 -36.07 14.66 19.63
N HIS A 212 -35.80 13.44 19.10
CA HIS A 212 -36.82 12.40 19.02
C HIS A 212 -37.26 11.91 20.40
N LEU A 213 -36.32 11.78 21.33
CA LEU A 213 -36.62 11.37 22.72
C LEU A 213 -37.49 12.40 23.45
N GLN A 214 -37.22 13.69 23.27
CA GLN A 214 -38.02 14.78 23.85
C GLN A 214 -39.49 14.83 23.35
N ALA A 215 -39.72 14.34 22.13
CA ALA A 215 -41.05 14.23 21.56
C ALA A 215 -41.83 12.98 22.03
N GLN A 216 -41.19 12.04 22.72
CA GLN A 216 -41.84 10.84 23.23
C GLN A 216 -42.52 11.10 24.59
N ARG A 217 -43.67 10.47 24.80
CA ARG A 217 -44.33 10.40 26.10
C ARG A 217 -43.97 9.10 26.78
N PHE A 218 -43.49 9.20 28.02
CA PHE A 218 -43.14 8.03 28.82
C PHE A 218 -44.19 7.82 29.92
N GLU A 219 -44.50 6.57 30.23
CA GLU A 219 -45.48 6.20 31.24
C GLU A 219 -44.99 6.44 32.68
N SER A 220 -43.67 6.54 32.86
CA SER A 220 -43.02 6.83 34.15
C SER A 220 -41.66 7.47 33.95
N GLU A 221 -41.16 8.13 35.02
CA GLU A 221 -39.84 8.71 35.09
C GLU A 221 -38.74 7.65 34.90
N THR A 222 -38.95 6.45 35.46
CA THR A 222 -38.04 5.30 35.30
C THR A 222 -37.93 4.85 33.85
N ALA A 223 -39.03 4.83 33.09
CA ALA A 223 -39.05 4.49 31.68
C ALA A 223 -38.34 5.55 30.84
N ALA A 224 -38.48 6.83 31.18
CA ALA A 224 -37.76 7.92 30.55
C ALA A 224 -36.25 7.83 30.79
N GLN A 225 -35.84 7.50 32.01
CA GLN A 225 -34.41 7.34 32.36
C GLN A 225 -33.77 6.16 31.64
N MET A 226 -34.49 5.04 31.48
CA MET A 226 -34.02 3.88 30.73
C MET A 226 -33.83 4.15 29.24
N ALA A 227 -34.61 5.08 28.68
CA ALA A 227 -34.49 5.45 27.27
C ALA A 227 -33.35 6.46 27.02
N LEU A 228 -32.78 7.05 28.06
CA LEU A 228 -31.67 8.00 28.01
C LEU A 228 -30.29 7.30 28.10
N ASN A 229 -30.25 6.07 28.61
CA ASN A 229 -29.04 5.22 28.75
C ASN A 229 -28.87 4.30 27.57
#